data_3dbb6eef86c9b0c87f62526f48af6702
#
_entry.id   3dbb6eef86c9b0c87f62526f48af6702
#
_cell.length_a   1.000
_cell.length_b   1.000
_cell.length_c   1.000
_cell.angle_alpha   90.00
_cell.angle_beta   90.00
_cell.angle_gamma   90.00
#
_symmetry.space_group_name_H-M   'P 1'
#
loop_
_entity.id
_entity.type
_entity.pdbx_description
1 polymer ?
#
loop_
_entity_poly.entity_id
_entity_poly.type
_entity_poly.pdbx_seq_one_letter_code
_entity_poly.pdbx_strand_id
1 'polypeptide(L)'
;AFNTRYNVYYNGAQAYIDGSLEKEKGNKDNFTELIPLYTVGNKSSRELGKGSFDRAIEKAEKAIARHSIKKRPEWTKNRRKTERDIEWLSRREYNPFLWKAWMLMGRSQFHEGAFEEAAATFAYMSRIYKGQPAIYGKARAWLAKCYIEQGWLYDAEDIIRNMQRDSLDWRAVKEWDYT
;
A
#
# COMPACT_ATOMS: atom_id res chain seq x y z
N ALA A 1 -12.50 -6.82 13.73
CA ALA A 1 -12.29 -5.49 13.13
C ALA A 1 -11.78 -4.47 14.15
N PHE A 2 -12.37 -4.39 15.35
CA PHE A 2 -11.99 -3.39 16.37
C PHE A 2 -10.53 -3.55 16.84
N ASN A 3 -10.12 -4.74 17.28
CA ASN A 3 -8.75 -5.00 17.74
C ASN A 3 -7.70 -4.82 16.63
N THR A 4 -8.04 -5.11 15.38
CA THR A 4 -7.15 -4.88 14.23
C THR A 4 -6.86 -3.38 14.05
N ARG A 5 -7.90 -2.56 14.17
CA ARG A 5 -7.83 -1.12 13.93
C ARG A 5 -7.10 -0.38 15.07
N TYR A 6 -7.46 -0.68 16.31
CA TYR A 6 -7.04 0.16 17.45
C TYR A 6 -5.78 -0.34 18.17
N ASN A 7 -5.40 -1.61 18.04
CA ASN A 7 -4.17 -2.11 18.67
C ASN A 7 -3.05 -2.36 17.66
N VAL A 8 -3.26 -3.29 16.71
CA VAL A 8 -2.14 -3.73 15.87
C VAL A 8 -1.83 -2.71 14.79
N TYR A 9 -2.85 -2.26 14.06
CA TYR A 9 -2.65 -1.29 12.99
C TYR A 9 -2.22 0.08 13.53
N TYR A 10 -2.84 0.56 14.61
CA TYR A 10 -2.49 1.86 15.19
C TYR A 10 -1.01 1.93 15.58
N ASN A 11 -0.52 0.91 16.29
CA ASN A 11 0.89 0.85 16.67
C ASN A 11 1.83 0.74 15.45
N GLY A 12 1.43 0.04 14.41
CA GLY A 12 2.17 -0.02 13.16
C GLY A 12 2.19 1.33 12.43
N ALA A 13 1.03 2.01 12.37
CA ALA A 13 0.91 3.33 11.76
C ALA A 13 1.73 4.38 12.52
N GLN A 14 1.76 4.31 13.85
CA GLN A 14 2.60 5.20 14.65
C GLN A 14 4.08 4.95 14.37
N ALA A 15 4.53 3.70 14.33
CA ALA A 15 5.90 3.37 13.98
C ALA A 15 6.28 3.88 12.57
N TYR A 16 5.36 3.79 11.60
CA TYR A 16 5.59 4.36 10.27
C TYR A 16 5.77 5.88 10.30
N ILE A 17 4.95 6.59 11.09
CA ILE A 17 5.07 8.05 11.26
C ILE A 17 6.42 8.39 11.90
N ASP A 18 6.80 7.67 12.95
CA ASP A 18 8.09 7.87 13.64
C ASP A 18 9.27 7.67 12.68
N GLY A 19 9.26 6.60 11.88
CA GLY A 19 10.27 6.34 10.85
C GLY A 19 10.31 7.43 9.76
N SER A 20 9.15 7.94 9.35
CA SER A 20 9.08 9.04 8.38
C SER A 20 9.68 10.33 8.94
N LEU A 21 9.39 10.66 10.21
CA LEU A 21 9.96 11.83 10.89
C LEU A 21 11.48 11.69 11.11
N GLU A 22 11.96 10.48 11.43
CA GLU A 22 13.41 10.21 11.53
C GLU A 22 14.09 10.45 10.18
N LYS A 23 13.47 10.01 9.07
CA LYS A 23 13.97 10.27 7.72
C LYS A 23 14.02 11.77 7.40
N GLU A 24 12.94 12.48 7.64
CA GLU A 24 12.89 13.93 7.37
C GLU A 24 13.94 14.70 8.16
N LYS A 25 14.16 14.36 9.42
CA LYS A 25 15.17 15.02 10.28
C LYS A 25 16.59 14.66 9.91
N GLY A 26 16.83 13.43 9.50
CA GLY A 26 18.18 12.92 9.19
C GLY A 26 18.61 13.14 7.74
N ASN A 27 17.67 13.35 6.82
CA ASN A 27 17.99 13.57 5.42
C ASN A 27 18.62 14.96 5.21
N LYS A 28 19.71 14.98 4.44
CA LYS A 28 20.34 16.22 3.97
C LYS A 28 20.28 16.24 2.46
N ASP A 29 19.51 17.17 1.92
CA ASP A 29 19.39 17.35 0.49
C ASP A 29 20.69 17.90 -0.10
N ASN A 30 21.10 17.33 -1.23
CA ASN A 30 22.19 17.87 -2.04
C ASN A 30 21.59 18.81 -3.10
N PHE A 31 21.63 20.10 -2.84
CA PHE A 31 21.08 21.11 -3.74
C PHE A 31 21.87 21.29 -5.05
N THR A 32 22.96 20.56 -5.24
CA THR A 32 23.72 20.54 -6.51
C THR A 32 23.19 19.47 -7.47
N GLU A 33 22.30 18.59 -7.01
CA GLU A 33 21.69 17.50 -7.77
C GLU A 33 20.17 17.66 -7.80
N LEU A 34 19.50 16.87 -8.66
CA LEU A 34 18.06 16.81 -8.67
C LEU A 34 17.57 16.18 -7.35
N ILE A 35 16.78 16.94 -6.59
CA ILE A 35 16.25 16.48 -5.32
C ILE A 35 15.16 15.44 -5.59
N PRO A 36 15.29 14.18 -5.10
CA PRO A 36 14.29 13.16 -5.32
C PRO A 36 13.02 13.45 -4.52
N LEU A 37 11.88 13.11 -5.07
CA LEU A 37 10.59 13.25 -4.38
C LEU A 37 10.50 12.40 -3.10
N TYR A 38 11.12 11.22 -3.11
CA TYR A 38 11.20 10.33 -1.95
C TYR A 38 12.66 10.16 -1.52
N THR A 39 12.91 10.26 -0.22
CA THR A 39 14.25 10.12 0.39
C THR A 39 14.67 8.65 0.50
N VAL A 40 14.60 7.90 -0.60
CA VAL A 40 14.93 6.46 -0.66
C VAL A 40 16.02 6.13 -1.68
N GLY A 41 16.39 7.09 -2.53
CA GLY A 41 17.40 6.90 -3.58
C GLY A 41 18.81 6.59 -3.05
N ASN A 42 19.23 7.22 -1.95
CA ASN A 42 20.56 7.03 -1.37
C ASN A 42 20.60 5.96 -0.30
N LYS A 43 21.69 5.17 -0.25
CA LYS A 43 21.87 4.12 0.77
C LYS A 43 21.81 4.68 2.19
N SER A 44 22.41 5.83 2.45
CA SER A 44 22.37 6.49 3.77
C SER A 44 20.95 6.87 4.18
N SER A 45 20.13 7.33 3.25
CA SER A 45 18.73 7.68 3.52
C SER A 45 17.86 6.45 3.82
N ARG A 46 18.22 5.28 3.29
CA ARG A 46 17.49 4.02 3.55
C ARG A 46 17.67 3.53 4.98
N GLU A 47 18.82 3.78 5.59
CA GLU A 47 19.08 3.39 6.99
C GLU A 47 18.31 4.26 8.01
N LEU A 48 17.90 5.47 7.60
CA LEU A 48 17.13 6.37 8.47
C LEU A 48 15.73 5.82 8.72
N GLY A 49 15.38 5.68 9.99
CA GLY A 49 14.06 5.18 10.41
C GLY A 49 13.83 3.69 10.20
N LYS A 50 14.84 2.91 9.81
CA LYS A 50 14.72 1.49 9.50
C LYS A 50 14.06 0.70 10.63
N GLY A 51 14.53 0.81 11.86
CA GLY A 51 13.94 0.11 13.01
C GLY A 51 12.47 0.43 13.25
N SER A 52 12.04 1.65 12.90
CA SER A 52 10.64 2.08 13.00
C SER A 52 9.82 1.48 11.85
N PHE A 53 10.36 1.42 10.63
CA PHE A 53 9.70 0.75 9.50
C PHE A 53 9.62 -0.75 9.66
N ASP A 54 10.68 -1.43 10.14
CA ASP A 54 10.66 -2.86 10.50
C ASP A 54 9.53 -3.17 11.49
N ARG A 55 9.37 -2.33 12.51
CA ARG A 55 8.26 -2.46 13.47
C ARG A 55 6.90 -2.28 12.80
N ALA A 56 6.77 -1.33 11.87
CA ALA A 56 5.54 -1.12 11.13
C ALA A 56 5.19 -2.34 10.27
N ILE A 57 6.17 -2.94 9.60
CA ILE A 57 6.04 -4.17 8.80
C ILE A 57 5.57 -5.33 9.71
N GLU A 58 6.27 -5.59 10.83
CA GLU A 58 5.90 -6.66 11.78
C GLU A 58 4.44 -6.52 12.25
N LYS A 59 4.02 -5.29 12.61
CA LYS A 59 2.64 -5.05 13.05
C LYS A 59 1.63 -5.24 11.93
N ALA A 60 1.98 -4.82 10.69
CA ALA A 60 1.13 -5.02 9.53
C ALA A 60 0.97 -6.51 9.19
N GLU A 61 2.05 -7.27 9.18
CA GLU A 61 2.04 -8.73 8.99
C GLU A 61 1.18 -9.43 10.03
N LYS A 62 1.35 -9.07 11.31
CA LYS A 62 0.54 -9.60 12.40
C LYS A 62 -0.94 -9.27 12.24
N ALA A 63 -1.27 -8.06 11.76
CA ALA A 63 -2.65 -7.69 11.47
C ALA A 63 -3.23 -8.53 10.32
N ILE A 64 -2.46 -8.73 9.26
CA ILE A 64 -2.85 -9.53 8.10
C ILE A 64 -3.06 -10.99 8.48
N ALA A 65 -2.08 -11.60 9.17
CA ALA A 65 -2.14 -13.00 9.57
C ALA A 65 -3.33 -13.31 10.48
N ARG A 66 -3.64 -12.41 11.42
CA ARG A 66 -4.70 -12.65 12.43
C ARG A 66 -6.10 -12.25 11.99
N HIS A 67 -6.22 -11.33 11.06
CA HIS A 67 -7.50 -10.66 10.78
C HIS A 67 -7.97 -10.74 9.32
N SER A 68 -7.25 -11.47 8.46
CA SER A 68 -7.71 -11.78 7.11
C SER A 68 -8.94 -12.69 7.13
N ILE A 69 -9.97 -12.29 6.40
CA ILE A 69 -11.22 -13.04 6.28
C ILE A 69 -11.39 -13.42 4.81
N LYS A 70 -10.93 -14.62 4.46
CA LYS A 70 -11.00 -15.17 3.09
C LYS A 70 -12.25 -16.01 2.85
N LYS A 71 -12.90 -16.50 3.93
CA LYS A 71 -14.12 -17.31 3.81
C LYS A 71 -15.26 -16.42 3.33
N ARG A 72 -15.84 -16.80 2.18
CA ARG A 72 -17.02 -16.12 1.65
C ARG A 72 -18.19 -16.22 2.63
N PRO A 73 -18.85 -15.09 2.97
CA PRO A 73 -20.03 -15.12 3.82
C PRO A 73 -21.19 -15.89 3.18
N GLU A 74 -21.95 -16.58 4.01
CA GLU A 74 -23.16 -17.27 3.55
C GLU A 74 -24.26 -16.25 3.23
N TRP A 75 -24.96 -16.47 2.12
CA TRP A 75 -26.08 -15.63 1.72
C TRP A 75 -27.40 -16.28 2.12
N THR A 76 -28.27 -15.50 2.75
CA THR A 76 -29.62 -15.98 3.10
C THR A 76 -30.43 -16.19 1.83
N LYS A 77 -30.88 -17.42 1.55
CA LYS A 77 -31.53 -17.83 0.29
C LYS A 77 -32.79 -17.01 -0.06
N ASN A 78 -33.48 -16.49 0.95
CA ASN A 78 -34.75 -15.76 0.80
C ASN A 78 -34.61 -14.26 0.50
N ARG A 79 -33.38 -13.74 0.42
CA ARG A 79 -33.14 -12.33 0.13
C ARG A 79 -32.60 -12.13 -1.28
N ARG A 80 -33.26 -11.29 -2.09
CA ARG A 80 -32.77 -10.87 -3.40
C ARG A 80 -31.47 -10.09 -3.25
N LYS A 81 -30.46 -10.43 -4.06
CA LYS A 81 -29.17 -9.73 -4.07
C LYS A 81 -29.29 -8.39 -4.80
N THR A 82 -28.78 -7.34 -4.18
CA THR A 82 -28.52 -6.06 -4.84
C THR A 82 -27.17 -6.10 -5.55
N GLU A 83 -26.89 -5.14 -6.43
CA GLU A 83 -25.57 -5.00 -7.08
C GLU A 83 -24.43 -4.89 -6.04
N ARG A 84 -24.67 -4.13 -4.95
CA ARG A 84 -23.71 -4.02 -3.84
C ARG A 84 -23.46 -5.36 -3.14
N ASP A 85 -24.48 -6.18 -2.98
CA ASP A 85 -24.35 -7.51 -2.39
C ASP A 85 -23.53 -8.43 -3.30
N ILE A 86 -23.75 -8.34 -4.62
CA ILE A 86 -22.99 -9.12 -5.62
C ILE A 86 -21.53 -8.69 -5.61
N GLU A 87 -21.24 -7.39 -5.66
CA GLU A 87 -19.89 -6.85 -5.56
C GLU A 87 -19.21 -7.31 -4.26
N TRP A 88 -19.89 -7.18 -3.12
CA TRP A 88 -19.35 -7.59 -1.83
C TRP A 88 -19.07 -9.11 -1.78
N LEU A 89 -19.97 -9.94 -2.29
CA LEU A 89 -19.81 -11.40 -2.35
C LEU A 89 -18.71 -11.85 -3.35
N SER A 90 -18.31 -11.01 -4.29
CA SER A 90 -17.23 -11.28 -5.25
C SER A 90 -15.84 -10.97 -4.68
N ARG A 91 -15.74 -10.32 -3.53
CA ARG A 91 -14.47 -9.97 -2.91
C ARG A 91 -13.65 -11.20 -2.53
N ARG A 92 -12.34 -11.03 -2.50
CA ARG A 92 -11.39 -12.05 -2.04
C ARG A 92 -10.95 -11.85 -0.59
N GLU A 93 -11.20 -10.66 -0.05
CA GLU A 93 -10.95 -10.27 1.34
C GLU A 93 -12.19 -9.55 1.88
N TYR A 94 -12.72 -10.04 2.98
CA TYR A 94 -13.96 -9.54 3.58
C TYR A 94 -13.73 -8.65 4.80
N ASN A 95 -12.51 -8.56 5.33
CA ASN A 95 -12.20 -7.56 6.34
C ASN A 95 -12.03 -6.18 5.67
N PRO A 96 -12.97 -5.25 5.87
CA PRO A 96 -12.97 -3.96 5.17
C PRO A 96 -11.82 -3.05 5.57
N PHE A 97 -11.09 -3.38 6.62
CA PHE A 97 -9.98 -2.59 7.13
C PHE A 97 -8.59 -3.12 6.72
N LEU A 98 -8.52 -4.37 6.28
CA LEU A 98 -7.23 -5.05 6.10
C LEU A 98 -6.36 -4.44 4.99
N TRP A 99 -6.97 -3.82 3.98
CA TRP A 99 -6.21 -3.13 2.92
C TRP A 99 -5.26 -2.05 3.46
N LYS A 100 -5.61 -1.42 4.60
CA LYS A 100 -4.73 -0.44 5.26
C LYS A 100 -3.48 -1.07 5.84
N ALA A 101 -3.58 -2.30 6.36
CA ALA A 101 -2.42 -3.04 6.85
C ALA A 101 -1.49 -3.44 5.69
N TRP A 102 -2.05 -3.91 4.58
CA TRP A 102 -1.28 -4.17 3.36
C TRP A 102 -0.58 -2.92 2.83
N MET A 103 -1.30 -1.80 2.76
CA MET A 103 -0.75 -0.52 2.33
C MET A 103 0.37 -0.05 3.25
N LEU A 104 0.19 -0.18 4.57
CA LEU A 104 1.21 0.17 5.55
C LEU A 104 2.48 -0.68 5.36
N MET A 105 2.34 -1.99 5.17
CA MET A 105 3.46 -2.90 4.92
C MET A 105 4.23 -2.50 3.67
N GLY A 106 3.55 -2.36 2.53
CA GLY A 106 4.21 -2.02 1.27
C GLY A 106 4.90 -0.65 1.30
N ARG A 107 4.28 0.35 1.94
CA ARG A 107 4.89 1.68 2.10
C ARG A 107 6.12 1.65 3.02
N SER A 108 6.09 0.89 4.09
CA SER A 108 7.24 0.72 4.98
C SER A 108 8.39 0.04 4.25
N GLN A 109 8.13 -1.05 3.52
CA GLN A 109 9.12 -1.73 2.67
C GLN A 109 9.72 -0.77 1.62
N PHE A 110 8.89 0.07 0.98
CA PHE A 110 9.36 1.08 0.03
C PHE A 110 10.34 2.07 0.70
N HIS A 111 10.00 2.60 1.88
CA HIS A 111 10.84 3.57 2.58
C HIS A 111 12.14 2.97 3.14
N GLU A 112 12.21 1.67 3.35
CA GLU A 112 13.46 0.96 3.65
C GLU A 112 14.33 0.70 2.42
N GLY A 113 13.77 0.93 1.22
CA GLY A 113 14.42 0.61 -0.04
C GLY A 113 14.29 -0.87 -0.45
N ALA A 114 13.43 -1.65 0.22
CA ALA A 114 13.06 -3.01 -0.14
C ALA A 114 12.01 -3.00 -1.27
N PHE A 115 12.41 -2.50 -2.44
CA PHE A 115 11.50 -2.21 -3.55
C PHE A 115 10.89 -3.46 -4.18
N GLU A 116 11.62 -4.58 -4.20
CA GLU A 116 11.11 -5.85 -4.73
C GLU A 116 9.99 -6.39 -3.85
N GLU A 117 10.17 -6.40 -2.53
CA GLU A 117 9.17 -6.83 -1.56
C GLU A 117 7.96 -5.89 -1.56
N ALA A 118 8.20 -4.58 -1.64
CA ALA A 118 7.14 -3.60 -1.75
C ALA A 118 6.33 -3.81 -3.04
N ALA A 119 6.99 -4.03 -4.18
CA ALA A 119 6.34 -4.32 -5.45
C ALA A 119 5.50 -5.60 -5.37
N ALA A 120 6.03 -6.67 -4.77
CA ALA A 120 5.28 -7.91 -4.56
C ALA A 120 4.04 -7.68 -3.69
N THR A 121 4.15 -6.89 -2.61
CA THR A 121 3.04 -6.51 -1.74
C THR A 121 1.96 -5.75 -2.51
N PHE A 122 2.31 -4.72 -3.29
CA PHE A 122 1.35 -3.92 -4.05
C PHE A 122 0.76 -4.68 -5.24
N ALA A 123 1.52 -5.56 -5.91
CA ALA A 123 1.02 -6.46 -6.94
C ALA A 123 -0.03 -7.42 -6.35
N TYR A 124 0.24 -7.99 -5.18
CA TYR A 124 -0.73 -8.83 -4.48
C TYR A 124 -2.00 -8.06 -4.11
N MET A 125 -1.87 -6.84 -3.55
CA MET A 125 -3.00 -5.95 -3.28
C MET A 125 -3.83 -5.68 -4.53
N SER A 126 -3.19 -5.35 -5.65
CA SER A 126 -3.87 -5.10 -6.92
C SER A 126 -4.71 -6.30 -7.37
N ARG A 127 -4.23 -7.51 -7.13
CA ARG A 127 -4.94 -8.74 -7.47
C ARG A 127 -6.15 -9.00 -6.57
N ILE A 128 -6.02 -8.82 -5.24
CA ILE A 128 -7.11 -9.15 -4.30
C ILE A 128 -8.17 -8.05 -4.23
N TYR A 129 -7.79 -6.80 -4.49
CA TYR A 129 -8.69 -5.64 -4.44
C TYR A 129 -9.12 -5.13 -5.81
N LYS A 130 -8.97 -5.92 -6.89
CA LYS A 130 -9.31 -5.53 -8.27
C LYS A 130 -10.76 -5.01 -8.40
N GLY A 131 -11.72 -5.59 -7.66
CA GLY A 131 -13.12 -5.14 -7.63
C GLY A 131 -13.39 -3.91 -6.73
N GLN A 132 -12.38 -3.26 -6.17
CA GLN A 132 -12.49 -2.09 -5.30
C GLN A 132 -11.65 -0.95 -5.87
N PRO A 133 -12.19 -0.11 -6.80
CA PRO A 133 -11.40 0.83 -7.61
C PRO A 133 -10.50 1.77 -6.81
N ALA A 134 -10.99 2.29 -5.67
CA ALA A 134 -10.21 3.18 -4.81
C ALA A 134 -8.95 2.51 -4.24
N ILE A 135 -9.05 1.25 -3.81
CA ILE A 135 -7.92 0.51 -3.22
C ILE A 135 -7.00 0.01 -4.32
N TYR A 136 -7.59 -0.51 -5.40
CA TYR A 136 -6.88 -0.95 -6.58
C TYR A 136 -6.01 0.17 -7.17
N GLY A 137 -6.59 1.36 -7.37
CA GLY A 137 -5.88 2.53 -7.89
C GLY A 137 -4.67 2.90 -7.02
N LYS A 138 -4.84 2.95 -5.69
CA LYS A 138 -3.73 3.22 -4.77
C LYS A 138 -2.62 2.18 -4.84
N ALA A 139 -2.97 0.91 -4.87
CA ALA A 139 -1.99 -0.17 -4.95
C ALA A 139 -1.20 -0.11 -6.27
N ARG A 140 -1.87 0.21 -7.39
CA ARG A 140 -1.23 0.36 -8.70
C ARG A 140 -0.27 1.56 -8.74
N ALA A 141 -0.64 2.70 -8.15
CA ALA A 141 0.26 3.86 -8.07
C ALA A 141 1.55 3.51 -7.30
N TRP A 142 1.43 2.88 -6.14
CA TRP A 142 2.59 2.48 -5.37
C TRP A 142 3.43 1.39 -6.05
N LEU A 143 2.80 0.49 -6.81
CA LEU A 143 3.52 -0.49 -7.63
C LEU A 143 4.36 0.20 -8.72
N ALA A 144 3.79 1.20 -9.41
CA ALA A 144 4.53 1.98 -10.40
C ALA A 144 5.73 2.71 -9.76
N LYS A 145 5.54 3.30 -8.57
CA LYS A 145 6.65 3.92 -7.81
C LYS A 145 7.78 2.93 -7.49
N CYS A 146 7.43 1.71 -7.08
CA CYS A 146 8.43 0.66 -6.84
C CYS A 146 9.21 0.32 -8.11
N TYR A 147 8.55 0.27 -9.27
CA TYR A 147 9.21 -0.01 -10.54
C TYR A 147 10.10 1.15 -10.99
N ILE A 148 9.68 2.40 -10.78
CA ILE A 148 10.51 3.58 -11.06
C ILE A 148 11.81 3.54 -10.24
N GLU A 149 11.73 3.27 -8.94
CA GLU A 149 12.91 3.19 -8.08
C GLU A 149 13.85 2.01 -8.42
N GLN A 150 13.33 0.97 -9.06
CA GLN A 150 14.12 -0.16 -9.60
C GLN A 150 14.67 0.09 -11.01
N GLY A 151 14.29 1.20 -11.65
CA GLY A 151 14.67 1.49 -13.03
C GLY A 151 13.84 0.72 -14.09
N TRP A 152 12.75 0.06 -13.69
CA TRP A 152 11.85 -0.67 -14.58
C TRP A 152 10.81 0.27 -15.20
N LEU A 153 11.32 1.22 -15.99
CA LEU A 153 10.53 2.34 -16.50
C LEU A 153 9.43 1.93 -17.46
N TYR A 154 9.65 0.90 -18.28
CA TYR A 154 8.62 0.40 -19.21
C TYR A 154 7.44 -0.22 -18.46
N ASP A 155 7.71 -1.00 -17.42
CA ASP A 155 6.66 -1.61 -16.61
C ASP A 155 5.88 -0.53 -15.82
N ALA A 156 6.57 0.47 -15.30
CA ALA A 156 5.94 1.61 -14.65
C ALA A 156 5.05 2.41 -15.63
N GLU A 157 5.56 2.73 -16.84
CA GLU A 157 4.81 3.42 -17.88
C GLU A 157 3.55 2.64 -18.29
N ASP A 158 3.65 1.32 -18.45
CA ASP A 158 2.49 0.48 -18.76
C ASP A 158 1.40 0.57 -17.70
N ILE A 159 1.79 0.54 -16.41
CA ILE A 159 0.86 0.73 -15.30
C ILE A 159 0.18 2.11 -15.38
N ILE A 160 0.95 3.18 -15.55
CA ILE A 160 0.44 4.55 -15.61
C ILE A 160 -0.51 4.71 -16.80
N ARG A 161 -0.12 4.24 -17.97
CA ARG A 161 -0.92 4.31 -19.19
C ARG A 161 -2.25 3.57 -19.06
N ASN A 162 -2.24 2.38 -18.48
CA ASN A 162 -3.44 1.58 -18.28
C ASN A 162 -4.40 2.23 -17.27
N MET A 163 -3.87 2.88 -16.23
CA MET A 163 -4.72 3.58 -15.25
C MET A 163 -5.33 4.88 -15.77
N GLN A 164 -4.69 5.56 -16.72
CA GLN A 164 -5.26 6.75 -17.39
C GLN A 164 -6.43 6.40 -18.32
N ARG A 165 -6.45 5.19 -18.88
CA ARG A 165 -7.53 4.70 -19.74
C ARG A 165 -8.77 4.27 -18.97
N ASP A 166 -8.56 3.68 -17.81
CA ASP A 166 -9.62 3.30 -16.89
C ASP A 166 -9.96 4.50 -16.00
N SER A 167 -11.23 4.82 -15.83
CA SER A 167 -11.65 5.93 -14.98
C SER A 167 -11.08 5.74 -13.56
N LEU A 168 -10.10 6.57 -13.20
CA LEU A 168 -9.45 6.53 -11.89
C LEU A 168 -10.41 6.98 -10.81
N ASP A 169 -10.58 6.18 -9.76
CA ASP A 169 -11.38 6.57 -8.61
C ASP A 169 -10.75 7.82 -7.93
N TRP A 170 -11.54 8.85 -7.68
CA TRP A 170 -11.09 10.12 -7.10
C TRP A 170 -10.32 9.96 -5.77
N ARG A 171 -10.60 8.90 -5.01
CA ARG A 171 -9.92 8.59 -3.75
C ARG A 171 -8.49 8.07 -3.93
N ALA A 172 -8.11 7.72 -5.16
CA ALA A 172 -6.77 7.28 -5.50
C ALA A 172 -5.96 8.38 -6.22
N VAL A 173 -6.59 9.46 -6.69
CA VAL A 173 -5.94 10.53 -7.47
C VAL A 173 -4.68 11.05 -6.78
N LYS A 174 -4.76 11.33 -5.48
CA LYS A 174 -3.63 11.87 -4.72
C LYS A 174 -2.37 11.01 -4.77
N GLU A 175 -2.49 9.69 -4.80
CA GLU A 175 -1.33 8.81 -4.96
C GLU A 175 -0.74 8.87 -6.37
N TRP A 176 -1.57 9.19 -7.38
CA TRP A 176 -1.15 9.31 -8.78
C TRP A 176 -0.52 10.65 -9.11
N ASP A 177 -0.89 11.72 -8.42
CA ASP A 177 -0.31 13.05 -8.62
C ASP A 177 1.21 13.07 -8.40
N TYR A 178 1.74 12.07 -7.70
CA TYR A 178 3.15 11.92 -7.37
C TYR A 178 3.77 10.61 -7.93
N THR A 179 3.24 10.08 -9.01
CA THR A 179 3.78 8.92 -9.72
C THR A 179 4.31 9.31 -11.08
#